data_88ffd2743d1285ce96a17cbe86817172
#
_entry.id   88ffd2743d1285ce96a17cbe86817172
#
_cell.length_a   1.000
_cell.length_b   1.000
_cell.length_c   1.000
_cell.angle_alpha   90.00
_cell.angle_beta   90.00
_cell.angle_gamma   90.00
#
_symmetry.space_group_name_H-M   'P 1'
#
loop_
_entity.id
_entity.type
_entity.pdbx_description
1 polymer ?
#
loop_
_entity_poly.entity_id
_entity_poly.type
_entity_poly.pdbx_seq_one_letter_code
_entity_poly.pdbx_strand_id
1 'polypeptide(L)'
;MGRRPGWPAAPVAEAPIGDAALALERFLGHLSSRNASPRTIVEYRRHAAEFLAFLDRSHVAWGAPDRATVRAYLSWLADRELSASAVGGRLSAIRSLYRHATRQGWLAVDPLAGIRSPKRPGRLPRVLSVADAARLVEAPRQMVLVGPRRRDPLTADAAARRDAALLELLYATGMRISELASLSIDRVDLARRRLRVVGKGNKERELLFGDPAARAVRAYLASGRPTLAARASRPTAALFLNATGGPLTARGARMVVERWVNASGAPANTSPHTLRHSFATHLLEGGADLRTVQELLGHVSLATTQIYTHLSDASLRSAYRSAHPRSGRAAPGRPGR
;
A
#
# COMPACT_ATOMS: atom_id res chain seq x y z
N MET A 1 12.92 -51.95 -8.30
CA MET A 1 14.05 -50.99 -8.24
C MET A 1 13.71 -49.77 -9.14
N GLY A 2 13.07 -48.80 -8.60
CA GLY A 2 12.65 -47.56 -9.29
C GLY A 2 13.72 -46.49 -9.15
N ARG A 3 14.28 -46.02 -10.27
CA ARG A 3 15.20 -44.87 -10.31
C ARG A 3 14.45 -43.61 -9.90
N ARG A 4 14.95 -42.93 -8.85
CA ARG A 4 14.50 -41.59 -8.50
C ARG A 4 14.87 -40.62 -9.64
N PRO A 5 13.97 -39.69 -10.05
CA PRO A 5 14.31 -38.66 -11.03
C PRO A 5 15.42 -37.78 -10.43
N GLY A 6 16.49 -37.61 -11.19
CA GLY A 6 17.64 -36.80 -10.81
C GLY A 6 17.21 -35.33 -10.62
N TRP A 7 17.59 -34.74 -9.49
CA TRP A 7 17.52 -33.31 -9.22
C TRP A 7 18.32 -32.57 -10.29
N PRO A 8 17.82 -31.46 -10.87
CA PRO A 8 18.60 -30.71 -11.84
C PRO A 8 19.90 -30.24 -11.19
N ALA A 9 21.00 -30.43 -11.92
CA ALA A 9 22.33 -30.03 -11.49
C ALA A 9 22.33 -28.59 -11.00
N ALA A 10 23.02 -28.31 -9.90
CA ALA A 10 23.22 -26.97 -9.40
C ALA A 10 23.76 -26.08 -10.54
N PRO A 11 23.28 -24.83 -10.68
CA PRO A 11 23.79 -23.95 -11.73
C PRO A 11 25.32 -23.83 -11.56
N VAL A 12 26.04 -23.99 -12.66
CA VAL A 12 27.50 -23.78 -12.73
C VAL A 12 27.75 -22.37 -12.15
N ALA A 13 28.58 -22.30 -11.12
CA ALA A 13 28.95 -21.04 -10.50
C ALA A 13 29.56 -20.12 -11.58
N GLU A 14 28.93 -19.01 -11.88
CA GLU A 14 29.51 -18.00 -12.76
C GLU A 14 30.80 -17.47 -12.14
N ALA A 15 31.79 -17.14 -12.99
CA ALA A 15 33.05 -16.58 -12.54
C ALA A 15 32.82 -15.32 -11.66
N PRO A 16 33.69 -15.05 -10.66
CA PRO A 16 33.58 -13.88 -9.80
C PRO A 16 33.46 -12.60 -10.61
N ILE A 17 32.46 -11.78 -10.33
CA ILE A 17 32.27 -10.49 -11.00
C ILE A 17 33.07 -9.45 -10.24
N GLY A 18 34.18 -8.97 -10.86
CA GLY A 18 34.98 -7.88 -10.30
C GLY A 18 34.28 -6.52 -10.35
N ASP A 19 33.38 -6.33 -11.30
CA ASP A 19 32.67 -5.06 -11.53
C ASP A 19 31.38 -4.97 -10.73
N ALA A 20 31.32 -3.97 -9.83
CA ALA A 20 30.15 -3.67 -9.00
C ALA A 20 28.93 -3.26 -9.82
N ALA A 21 29.11 -2.52 -10.91
CA ALA A 21 28.01 -2.04 -11.75
C ALA A 21 27.38 -3.22 -12.50
N LEU A 22 28.19 -4.13 -13.04
CA LEU A 22 27.70 -5.34 -13.69
C LEU A 22 26.96 -6.25 -12.70
N ALA A 23 27.48 -6.41 -11.48
CA ALA A 23 26.83 -7.16 -10.44
C ALA A 23 25.45 -6.59 -10.06
N LEU A 24 25.35 -5.26 -9.97
CA LEU A 24 24.09 -4.56 -9.73
C LEU A 24 23.09 -4.80 -10.86
N GLU A 25 23.48 -4.65 -12.12
CA GLU A 25 22.59 -4.84 -13.27
C GLU A 25 22.08 -6.29 -13.36
N ARG A 26 22.92 -7.28 -13.17
CA ARG A 26 22.52 -8.69 -13.12
C ARG A 26 21.56 -8.98 -11.97
N PHE A 27 21.80 -8.41 -10.80
CA PHE A 27 20.88 -8.51 -9.67
C PHE A 27 19.52 -7.91 -9.97
N LEU A 28 19.47 -6.72 -10.61
CA LEU A 28 18.20 -6.07 -10.98
C LEU A 28 17.46 -6.86 -12.07
N GLY A 29 18.17 -7.44 -13.02
CA GLY A 29 17.64 -8.39 -14.00
C GLY A 29 17.00 -9.61 -13.32
N HIS A 30 17.66 -10.17 -12.31
CA HIS A 30 17.10 -11.27 -11.51
C HIS A 30 15.83 -10.85 -10.75
N LEU A 31 15.77 -9.65 -10.19
CA LEU A 31 14.55 -9.15 -9.55
C LEU A 31 13.40 -9.02 -10.56
N SER A 32 13.70 -8.56 -11.77
CA SER A 32 12.72 -8.44 -12.87
C SER A 32 12.17 -9.81 -13.28
N SER A 33 13.04 -10.80 -13.48
CA SER A 33 12.63 -12.18 -13.84
C SER A 33 11.75 -12.85 -12.76
N ARG A 34 11.87 -12.42 -11.51
CA ARG A 34 11.02 -12.86 -10.39
C ARG A 34 9.77 -12.00 -10.20
N ASN A 35 9.39 -11.20 -11.18
CA ASN A 35 8.21 -10.32 -11.12
C ASN A 35 8.23 -9.36 -9.92
N ALA A 36 9.42 -8.86 -9.52
CA ALA A 36 9.48 -7.77 -8.55
C ALA A 36 8.82 -6.50 -9.14
N SER A 37 8.13 -5.74 -8.29
CA SER A 37 7.46 -4.53 -8.79
C SER A 37 8.47 -3.53 -9.39
N PRO A 38 8.12 -2.79 -10.46
CA PRO A 38 8.99 -1.76 -11.02
C PRO A 38 9.50 -0.78 -9.96
N ARG A 39 8.65 -0.41 -9.02
CA ARG A 39 9.02 0.44 -7.89
C ARG A 39 10.09 -0.20 -7.00
N THR A 40 9.98 -1.49 -6.72
CA THR A 40 10.98 -2.23 -5.92
C THR A 40 12.32 -2.23 -6.63
N ILE A 41 12.34 -2.45 -7.95
CA ILE A 41 13.55 -2.46 -8.76
C ILE A 41 14.23 -1.07 -8.72
N VAL A 42 13.45 0.01 -8.91
CA VAL A 42 13.96 1.39 -8.85
C VAL A 42 14.53 1.72 -7.47
N GLU A 43 13.83 1.38 -6.39
CA GLU A 43 14.30 1.64 -5.02
C GLU A 43 15.55 0.81 -4.69
N TYR A 44 15.59 -0.46 -5.11
CA TYR A 44 16.75 -1.31 -4.88
C TYR A 44 17.96 -0.86 -5.68
N ARG A 45 17.79 -0.44 -6.95
CA ARG A 45 18.83 0.19 -7.76
C ARG A 45 19.43 1.39 -7.02
N ARG A 46 18.58 2.32 -6.61
CA ARG A 46 19.01 3.54 -5.94
C ARG A 46 19.79 3.26 -4.66
N HIS A 47 19.30 2.37 -3.81
CA HIS A 47 19.93 2.06 -2.53
C HIS A 47 21.22 1.27 -2.66
N ALA A 48 21.26 0.29 -3.56
CA ALA A 48 22.46 -0.48 -3.82
C ALA A 48 23.54 0.39 -4.49
N ALA A 49 23.18 1.20 -5.49
CA ALA A 49 24.12 2.12 -6.14
C ALA A 49 24.69 3.15 -5.15
N GLU A 50 23.87 3.68 -4.20
CA GLU A 50 24.34 4.59 -3.14
C GLU A 50 25.42 3.94 -2.26
N PHE A 51 25.22 2.66 -1.89
CA PHE A 51 26.21 1.92 -1.11
C PHE A 51 27.47 1.59 -1.91
N LEU A 52 27.34 1.14 -3.15
CA LEU A 52 28.50 0.85 -4.00
C LEU A 52 29.34 2.11 -4.24
N ALA A 53 28.71 3.26 -4.46
CA ALA A 53 29.41 4.54 -4.57
C ALA A 53 30.06 4.99 -3.25
N PHE A 54 29.50 4.60 -2.08
CA PHE A 54 30.16 4.81 -0.80
C PHE A 54 31.42 3.95 -0.68
N LEU A 55 31.36 2.69 -1.06
CA LEU A 55 32.53 1.80 -1.04
C LEU A 55 33.65 2.30 -1.95
N ASP A 56 33.30 2.74 -3.16
CA ASP A 56 34.25 3.29 -4.13
C ASP A 56 35.00 4.50 -3.55
N ARG A 57 34.27 5.48 -2.98
CA ARG A 57 34.87 6.63 -2.31
C ARG A 57 35.74 6.27 -1.08
N SER A 58 35.44 5.15 -0.46
CA SER A 58 36.20 4.61 0.68
C SER A 58 37.35 3.70 0.26
N HIS A 59 37.58 3.54 -1.06
CA HIS A 59 38.56 2.62 -1.63
C HIS A 59 38.40 1.18 -1.17
N VAL A 60 37.15 0.73 -0.94
CA VAL A 60 36.82 -0.62 -0.53
C VAL A 60 36.23 -1.39 -1.70
N ALA A 61 36.80 -2.54 -2.01
CA ALA A 61 36.26 -3.41 -3.03
C ALA A 61 34.83 -3.84 -2.70
N TRP A 62 33.92 -3.80 -3.68
CA TRP A 62 32.50 -4.10 -3.44
C TRP A 62 32.25 -5.53 -2.91
N GLY A 63 33.15 -6.48 -3.23
CA GLY A 63 33.05 -7.87 -2.79
C GLY A 63 33.53 -8.14 -1.38
N ALA A 64 34.18 -7.19 -0.71
CA ALA A 64 34.84 -7.39 0.56
C ALA A 64 34.66 -6.25 1.59
N PRO A 65 33.46 -5.62 1.71
CA PRO A 65 33.26 -4.68 2.79
C PRO A 65 33.24 -5.41 4.13
N ASP A 66 34.06 -4.96 5.06
CA ASP A 66 34.10 -5.49 6.41
C ASP A 66 32.99 -4.85 7.30
N ARG A 67 32.91 -5.31 8.55
CA ARG A 67 31.95 -4.77 9.51
C ARG A 67 32.21 -3.29 9.85
N ALA A 68 33.45 -2.84 9.81
CA ALA A 68 33.81 -1.46 10.10
C ALA A 68 33.30 -0.55 8.96
N THR A 69 33.51 -0.95 7.72
CA THR A 69 33.01 -0.25 6.53
C THR A 69 31.47 -0.12 6.56
N VAL A 70 30.75 -1.18 6.91
CA VAL A 70 29.28 -1.11 6.99
C VAL A 70 28.82 -0.23 8.15
N ARG A 71 29.53 -0.22 9.29
CA ARG A 71 29.24 0.73 10.38
C ARG A 71 29.50 2.17 9.95
N ALA A 72 30.61 2.45 9.25
CA ALA A 72 30.90 3.77 8.69
C ALA A 72 29.80 4.24 7.75
N TYR A 73 29.28 3.34 6.87
CA TYR A 73 28.12 3.65 6.03
C TYR A 73 26.87 3.98 6.84
N LEU A 74 26.60 3.23 7.92
CA LEU A 74 25.46 3.50 8.79
C LEU A 74 25.60 4.83 9.54
N SER A 75 26.82 5.19 9.99
CA SER A 75 27.11 6.50 10.57
C SER A 75 26.87 7.61 9.54
N TRP A 76 27.40 7.45 8.32
CA TRP A 76 27.18 8.39 7.23
C TRP A 76 25.68 8.58 6.86
N LEU A 77 24.86 7.53 7.00
CA LEU A 77 23.41 7.64 6.84
C LEU A 77 22.75 8.37 8.02
N ALA A 78 23.28 8.20 9.24
CA ALA A 78 22.79 8.86 10.44
C ALA A 78 23.06 10.36 10.40
N ASP A 79 24.25 10.79 9.94
CA ASP A 79 24.62 12.19 9.74
C ASP A 79 23.70 12.92 8.74
N ARG A 80 22.98 12.17 7.91
CA ARG A 80 21.95 12.66 6.99
C ARG A 80 20.55 12.70 7.59
N GLU A 81 20.43 12.49 8.88
CA GLU A 81 19.18 12.52 9.64
C GLU A 81 18.08 11.60 9.07
N LEU A 82 18.48 10.48 8.45
CA LEU A 82 17.53 9.56 7.86
C LEU A 82 16.76 8.78 8.92
N SER A 83 15.46 8.62 8.72
CA SER A 83 14.64 7.81 9.61
C SER A 83 15.12 6.34 9.65
N ALA A 84 14.95 5.67 10.80
CA ALA A 84 15.28 4.24 10.94
C ALA A 84 14.61 3.35 9.86
N SER A 85 13.45 3.76 9.37
CA SER A 85 12.77 3.08 8.26
C SER A 85 13.51 3.25 6.94
N ALA A 86 14.02 4.46 6.66
CA ALA A 86 14.79 4.75 5.45
C ALA A 86 16.14 4.02 5.45
N VAL A 87 16.81 3.97 6.60
CA VAL A 87 18.04 3.16 6.80
C VAL A 87 17.73 1.67 6.62
N GLY A 88 16.64 1.17 7.20
CA GLY A 88 16.22 -0.22 7.06
C GLY A 88 15.92 -0.62 5.62
N GLY A 89 15.33 0.28 4.81
CA GLY A 89 15.10 0.06 3.37
C GLY A 89 16.42 -0.09 2.59
N ARG A 90 17.41 0.77 2.86
CA ARG A 90 18.75 0.70 2.27
C ARG A 90 19.44 -0.61 2.59
N LEU A 91 19.49 -0.97 3.86
CA LEU A 91 20.08 -2.23 4.30
C LEU A 91 19.36 -3.46 3.69
N SER A 92 18.06 -3.40 3.50
CA SER A 92 17.31 -4.48 2.84
C SER A 92 17.75 -4.68 1.40
N ALA A 93 17.91 -3.60 0.63
CA ALA A 93 18.37 -3.65 -0.75
C ALA A 93 19.81 -4.18 -0.85
N ILE A 94 20.71 -3.65 -0.03
CA ILE A 94 22.13 -4.04 0.01
C ILE A 94 22.25 -5.53 0.37
N ARG A 95 21.60 -5.99 1.44
CA ARG A 95 21.59 -7.41 1.82
C ARG A 95 21.03 -8.32 0.73
N SER A 96 20.03 -7.85 0.00
CA SER A 96 19.45 -8.61 -1.10
C SER A 96 20.45 -8.78 -2.24
N LEU A 97 21.21 -7.72 -2.57
CA LEU A 97 22.29 -7.77 -3.56
C LEU A 97 23.38 -8.78 -3.13
N TYR A 98 23.93 -8.63 -1.93
CA TYR A 98 25.03 -9.49 -1.45
C TYR A 98 24.60 -10.94 -1.29
N ARG A 99 23.42 -11.21 -0.77
CA ARG A 99 22.86 -12.57 -0.72
C ARG A 99 22.65 -13.16 -2.11
N HIS A 100 22.28 -12.36 -3.09
CA HIS A 100 22.18 -12.80 -4.47
C HIS A 100 23.58 -13.11 -5.02
N ALA A 101 24.55 -12.23 -4.86
CA ALA A 101 25.92 -12.39 -5.31
C ALA A 101 26.56 -13.66 -4.74
N THR A 102 26.37 -13.94 -3.44
CA THR A 102 26.87 -15.16 -2.81
C THR A 102 26.19 -16.41 -3.36
N ARG A 103 24.87 -16.36 -3.58
CA ARG A 103 24.15 -17.51 -4.18
C ARG A 103 24.53 -17.81 -5.63
N GLN A 104 24.96 -16.79 -6.38
CA GLN A 104 25.45 -16.95 -7.74
C GLN A 104 26.95 -17.33 -7.80
N GLY A 105 27.61 -17.44 -6.65
CA GLY A 105 29.05 -17.74 -6.60
C GLY A 105 29.95 -16.56 -6.97
N TRP A 106 29.42 -15.34 -7.15
CA TRP A 106 30.23 -14.15 -7.40
C TRP A 106 31.09 -13.76 -6.19
N LEU A 107 30.60 -14.08 -5.01
CA LEU A 107 31.28 -13.90 -3.72
C LEU A 107 31.29 -15.24 -2.96
N ALA A 108 32.42 -15.55 -2.36
CA ALA A 108 32.55 -16.77 -1.55
C ALA A 108 31.71 -16.72 -0.26
N VAL A 109 31.58 -15.52 0.33
CA VAL A 109 30.90 -15.29 1.61
C VAL A 109 30.06 -14.03 1.52
N ASP A 110 28.89 -13.99 2.17
CA ASP A 110 28.09 -12.78 2.33
C ASP A 110 28.74 -11.85 3.40
N PRO A 111 29.34 -10.72 3.00
CA PRO A 111 30.04 -9.84 3.94
C PRO A 111 29.06 -9.11 4.89
N LEU A 112 27.77 -9.14 4.60
CA LEU A 112 26.74 -8.57 5.45
C LEU A 112 26.08 -9.57 6.40
N ALA A 113 26.56 -10.82 6.40
CA ALA A 113 26.10 -11.85 7.31
C ALA A 113 26.29 -11.39 8.78
N GLY A 114 25.23 -11.49 9.57
CA GLY A 114 25.29 -11.10 11.00
C GLY A 114 25.20 -9.59 11.29
N ILE A 115 25.17 -8.71 10.30
CA ILE A 115 24.91 -7.27 10.52
C ILE A 115 23.44 -7.08 10.87
N ARG A 116 23.14 -6.52 12.03
CA ARG A 116 21.76 -6.27 12.47
C ARG A 116 21.26 -4.91 11.93
N SER A 117 19.99 -4.87 11.55
CA SER A 117 19.33 -3.59 11.27
C SER A 117 19.17 -2.78 12.56
N PRO A 118 19.24 -1.44 12.51
CA PRO A 118 18.86 -0.61 13.63
C PRO A 118 17.49 -1.04 14.15
N LYS A 119 17.38 -1.20 15.48
CA LYS A 119 16.09 -1.50 16.10
C LYS A 119 15.14 -0.34 15.78
N ARG A 120 14.04 -0.63 15.17
CA ARG A 120 12.95 0.34 15.06
C ARG A 120 12.37 0.51 16.47
N PRO A 121 12.24 1.74 16.99
CA PRO A 121 11.43 1.91 18.19
C PRO A 121 10.07 1.27 17.90
N GLY A 122 9.68 0.29 18.69
CA GLY A 122 8.41 -0.40 18.59
C GLY A 122 7.26 0.58 18.87
N ARG A 123 6.88 1.38 17.88
CA ARG A 123 5.60 2.09 17.97
C ARG A 123 4.54 1.04 17.72
N LEU A 124 3.75 0.74 18.75
CA LEU A 124 2.53 -0.02 18.58
C LEU A 124 1.72 0.62 17.44
N PRO A 125 1.23 -0.17 16.49
CA PRO A 125 0.37 0.34 15.44
C PRO A 125 -0.80 1.07 16.10
N ARG A 126 -0.95 2.37 15.83
CA ARG A 126 -2.07 3.12 16.39
C ARG A 126 -3.34 2.75 15.62
N VAL A 127 -4.33 2.29 16.35
CA VAL A 127 -5.70 2.09 15.86
C VAL A 127 -6.46 3.37 16.12
N LEU A 128 -7.21 3.86 15.15
CA LEU A 128 -8.16 4.94 15.38
C LEU A 128 -9.28 4.44 16.27
N SER A 129 -9.80 5.27 17.14
CA SER A 129 -11.08 4.97 17.76
C SER A 129 -12.18 4.95 16.69
N VAL A 130 -13.27 4.23 16.94
CA VAL A 130 -14.45 4.21 16.05
C VAL A 130 -14.95 5.65 15.81
N ALA A 131 -14.92 6.51 16.86
CA ALA A 131 -15.32 7.91 16.77
C ALA A 131 -14.39 8.74 15.87
N ASP A 132 -13.06 8.57 15.98
CA ASP A 132 -12.10 9.28 15.14
C ASP A 132 -12.22 8.84 13.67
N ALA A 133 -12.40 7.55 13.42
CA ALA A 133 -12.62 7.02 12.09
C ALA A 133 -13.92 7.59 11.48
N ALA A 134 -15.01 7.66 12.26
CA ALA A 134 -16.27 8.28 11.83
C ALA A 134 -16.08 9.75 11.46
N ARG A 135 -15.46 10.56 12.34
CA ARG A 135 -15.19 11.97 12.07
C ARG A 135 -14.39 12.18 10.78
N LEU A 136 -13.32 11.39 10.60
CA LEU A 136 -12.47 11.48 9.41
C LEU A 136 -13.26 11.18 8.12
N VAL A 137 -14.06 10.11 8.13
CA VAL A 137 -14.80 9.66 6.94
C VAL A 137 -15.97 10.61 6.62
N GLU A 138 -16.57 11.25 7.64
CA GLU A 138 -17.66 12.21 7.47
C GLU A 138 -17.18 13.62 7.09
N ALA A 139 -15.97 13.99 7.45
CA ALA A 139 -15.44 15.34 7.28
C ALA A 139 -15.64 15.93 5.87
N PRO A 140 -15.45 15.18 4.75
CA PRO A 140 -15.66 15.72 3.41
C PRO A 140 -17.09 16.16 3.10
N ARG A 141 -18.08 15.69 3.87
CA ARG A 141 -19.49 16.04 3.70
C ARG A 141 -19.93 17.20 4.60
N GLN A 142 -19.26 17.36 5.73
CA GLN A 142 -19.63 18.33 6.77
C GLN A 142 -18.82 19.62 6.69
N MET A 143 -17.62 19.56 6.10
CA MET A 143 -16.68 20.65 6.11
C MET A 143 -16.36 21.12 4.69
N VAL A 144 -16.45 22.42 4.48
CA VAL A 144 -15.93 23.05 3.26
C VAL A 144 -14.46 23.38 3.49
N LEU A 145 -13.55 22.68 2.81
CA LEU A 145 -12.14 23.03 2.85
C LEU A 145 -11.85 24.20 1.91
N VAL A 146 -11.56 25.34 2.49
CA VAL A 146 -11.05 26.50 1.76
C VAL A 146 -9.57 26.23 1.46
N GLY A 147 -9.28 25.88 0.20
CA GLY A 147 -7.89 25.69 -0.25
C GLY A 147 -7.25 27.00 -0.69
N PRO A 148 -5.89 27.08 -0.77
CA PRO A 148 -5.15 28.28 -1.17
C PRO A 148 -5.40 28.72 -2.62
N ARG A 149 -5.99 27.86 -3.45
CA ARG A 149 -6.49 28.20 -4.78
C ARG A 149 -8.00 28.18 -4.74
N ARG A 150 -8.63 29.31 -5.01
CA ARG A 150 -10.08 29.42 -5.24
C ARG A 150 -10.46 28.49 -6.39
N ARG A 151 -10.92 27.29 -6.06
CA ARG A 151 -11.60 26.41 -7.02
C ARG A 151 -13.02 26.96 -7.19
N ASP A 152 -13.54 26.85 -8.41
CA ASP A 152 -14.97 27.10 -8.59
C ASP A 152 -15.77 26.15 -7.65
N PRO A 153 -16.93 26.62 -7.15
CA PRO A 153 -17.73 25.87 -6.18
C PRO A 153 -18.12 24.47 -6.66
N LEU A 154 -18.37 24.29 -7.97
CA LEU A 154 -18.75 22.99 -8.56
C LEU A 154 -17.59 22.00 -8.48
N THR A 155 -16.38 22.45 -8.82
CA THR A 155 -15.17 21.60 -8.70
C THR A 155 -14.86 21.29 -7.23
N ALA A 156 -15.13 22.20 -6.31
CA ALA A 156 -14.94 21.98 -4.88
C ALA A 156 -15.91 20.92 -4.34
N ASP A 157 -17.19 21.00 -4.67
CA ASP A 157 -18.20 19.98 -4.30
C ASP A 157 -17.88 18.62 -4.93
N ALA A 158 -17.54 18.60 -6.22
CA ALA A 158 -17.15 17.37 -6.91
C ALA A 158 -15.94 16.68 -6.25
N ALA A 159 -14.93 17.48 -5.82
CA ALA A 159 -13.78 16.98 -5.09
C ALA A 159 -14.17 16.47 -3.69
N ALA A 160 -15.07 17.15 -2.99
CA ALA A 160 -15.55 16.70 -1.68
C ALA A 160 -16.31 15.37 -1.78
N ARG A 161 -17.16 15.18 -2.79
CA ARG A 161 -17.84 13.90 -3.06
C ARG A 161 -16.85 12.78 -3.37
N ARG A 162 -15.82 13.09 -4.18
CA ARG A 162 -14.71 12.15 -4.45
C ARG A 162 -14.01 11.75 -3.16
N ASP A 163 -13.66 12.71 -2.34
CA ASP A 163 -12.92 12.49 -1.11
C ASP A 163 -13.73 11.66 -0.10
N ALA A 164 -15.02 11.94 0.01
CA ALA A 164 -15.94 11.15 0.82
C ALA A 164 -16.00 9.69 0.34
N ALA A 165 -16.14 9.45 -0.96
CA ALA A 165 -16.16 8.10 -1.52
C ALA A 165 -14.81 7.38 -1.31
N LEU A 166 -13.70 8.10 -1.43
CA LEU A 166 -12.36 7.58 -1.22
C LEU A 166 -12.14 7.12 0.23
N LEU A 167 -12.45 7.97 1.20
CA LEU A 167 -12.29 7.67 2.63
C LEU A 167 -13.22 6.55 3.08
N GLU A 168 -14.48 6.56 2.62
CA GLU A 168 -15.45 5.50 2.90
C GLU A 168 -14.96 4.15 2.38
N LEU A 169 -14.48 4.06 1.13
CA LEU A 169 -13.96 2.80 0.59
C LEU A 169 -12.70 2.33 1.30
N LEU A 170 -11.75 3.23 1.59
CA LEU A 170 -10.54 2.87 2.33
C LEU A 170 -10.87 2.26 3.69
N TYR A 171 -11.78 2.90 4.42
CA TYR A 171 -12.18 2.43 5.75
C TYR A 171 -13.06 1.19 5.67
N ALA A 172 -13.98 1.12 4.71
CA ALA A 172 -14.90 0.01 4.57
C ALA A 172 -14.26 -1.31 4.10
N THR A 173 -13.14 -1.23 3.38
CA THR A 173 -12.54 -2.42 2.75
C THR A 173 -11.13 -2.72 3.25
N GLY A 174 -10.50 -1.78 3.93
CA GLY A 174 -9.10 -1.89 4.31
C GLY A 174 -8.14 -2.07 3.13
N MET A 175 -8.55 -1.73 1.90
CA MET A 175 -7.69 -1.88 0.72
C MET A 175 -6.43 -1.01 0.80
N ARG A 176 -5.41 -1.36 0.02
CA ARG A 176 -4.20 -0.52 -0.08
C ARG A 176 -4.48 0.73 -0.90
N ILE A 177 -3.82 1.84 -0.58
CA ILE A 177 -3.99 3.10 -1.31
C ILE A 177 -3.65 2.98 -2.80
N SER A 178 -2.73 2.09 -3.17
CA SER A 178 -2.40 1.81 -4.57
C SER A 178 -3.51 1.03 -5.28
N GLU A 179 -4.18 0.12 -4.60
CA GLU A 179 -5.32 -0.63 -5.12
C GLU A 179 -6.51 0.31 -5.36
N LEU A 180 -6.78 1.22 -4.42
CA LEU A 180 -7.80 2.25 -4.59
C LEU A 180 -7.50 3.17 -5.78
N ALA A 181 -6.25 3.61 -5.93
CA ALA A 181 -5.86 4.52 -7.01
C ALA A 181 -5.94 3.87 -8.40
N SER A 182 -5.77 2.55 -8.48
CA SER A 182 -5.87 1.78 -9.73
C SER A 182 -7.29 1.25 -10.03
N LEU A 183 -8.27 1.55 -9.15
CA LEU A 183 -9.62 1.05 -9.32
C LEU A 183 -10.33 1.73 -10.50
N SER A 184 -10.93 0.94 -11.38
CA SER A 184 -11.76 1.41 -12.49
C SER A 184 -13.25 1.24 -12.18
N ILE A 185 -14.11 1.95 -12.92
CA ILE A 185 -15.56 1.97 -12.68
C ILE A 185 -16.17 0.56 -12.85
N ASP A 186 -15.77 -0.17 -13.87
CA ASP A 186 -16.24 -1.51 -14.21
C ASP A 186 -15.93 -2.56 -13.12
N ARG A 187 -14.98 -2.26 -12.25
CA ARG A 187 -14.62 -3.15 -11.13
C ARG A 187 -15.43 -2.94 -9.87
N VAL A 188 -16.43 -2.04 -9.90
CA VAL A 188 -17.28 -1.72 -8.74
C VAL A 188 -18.74 -2.10 -9.03
N ASP A 189 -19.23 -3.11 -8.35
CA ASP A 189 -20.66 -3.51 -8.37
C ASP A 189 -21.36 -2.88 -7.16
N LEU A 190 -22.08 -1.78 -7.42
CA LEU A 190 -22.84 -1.07 -6.38
C LEU A 190 -24.11 -1.79 -5.93
N ALA A 191 -24.66 -2.66 -6.79
CA ALA A 191 -25.85 -3.44 -6.46
C ALA A 191 -25.51 -4.56 -5.48
N ARG A 192 -24.42 -5.30 -5.76
CA ARG A 192 -23.91 -6.36 -4.90
C ARG A 192 -23.01 -5.85 -3.78
N ARG A 193 -22.62 -4.57 -3.82
CA ARG A 193 -21.66 -3.95 -2.88
C ARG A 193 -20.31 -4.65 -2.83
N ARG A 194 -19.79 -4.98 -3.99
CA ARG A 194 -18.53 -5.67 -4.19
C ARG A 194 -17.62 -4.87 -5.11
N LEU A 195 -16.33 -5.04 -4.94
CA LEU A 195 -15.35 -4.51 -5.87
C LEU A 195 -14.18 -5.49 -6.03
N ARG A 196 -13.54 -5.45 -7.18
CA ARG A 196 -12.37 -6.29 -7.48
C ARG A 196 -11.12 -5.44 -7.52
N VAL A 197 -10.10 -5.88 -6.78
CA VAL A 197 -8.77 -5.25 -6.75
C VAL A 197 -7.70 -6.23 -7.19
N VAL A 198 -6.64 -5.69 -7.81
CA VAL A 198 -5.46 -6.45 -8.20
C VAL A 198 -4.38 -6.23 -7.14
N GLY A 199 -3.96 -7.29 -6.49
CA GLY A 199 -2.93 -7.28 -5.46
C GLY A 199 -1.52 -7.56 -6.01
N LYS A 200 -0.58 -7.80 -5.11
CA LYS A 200 0.80 -8.18 -5.46
C LYS A 200 0.80 -9.49 -6.28
N GLY A 201 1.57 -9.51 -7.36
CA GLY A 201 1.67 -10.68 -8.25
C GLY A 201 0.46 -10.85 -9.18
N ASN A 202 -0.23 -9.75 -9.48
CA ASN A 202 -1.41 -9.72 -10.38
C ASN A 202 -2.57 -10.62 -9.91
N LYS A 203 -2.64 -10.93 -8.60
CA LYS A 203 -3.73 -11.73 -8.03
C LYS A 203 -4.93 -10.84 -7.77
N GLU A 204 -6.06 -11.19 -8.35
CA GLU A 204 -7.32 -10.51 -8.08
C GLU A 204 -7.95 -11.04 -6.79
N ARG A 205 -8.62 -10.14 -6.07
CA ARG A 205 -9.51 -10.49 -4.97
C ARG A 205 -10.72 -9.58 -4.94
N GLU A 206 -11.81 -10.12 -4.46
CA GLU A 206 -13.05 -9.40 -4.25
C GLU A 206 -13.06 -8.80 -2.83
N LEU A 207 -13.61 -7.61 -2.69
CA LEU A 207 -13.80 -6.93 -1.42
C LEU A 207 -15.27 -6.52 -1.29
N LEU A 208 -15.81 -6.67 -0.09
CA LEU A 208 -17.16 -6.25 0.25
C LEU A 208 -17.11 -4.86 0.91
N PHE A 209 -18.16 -4.09 0.72
CA PHE A 209 -18.33 -2.80 1.40
C PHE A 209 -19.80 -2.56 1.79
N GLY A 210 -20.01 -1.76 2.83
CA GLY A 210 -21.34 -1.51 3.36
C GLY A 210 -22.07 -0.36 2.68
N ASP A 211 -23.31 -0.10 3.15
CA ASP A 211 -24.17 0.96 2.66
C ASP A 211 -23.57 2.36 2.70
N PRO A 212 -22.81 2.77 3.75
CA PRO A 212 -22.19 4.08 3.77
C PRO A 212 -21.26 4.32 2.59
N ALA A 213 -20.39 3.36 2.27
CA ALA A 213 -19.48 3.44 1.14
C ALA A 213 -20.24 3.38 -0.19
N ALA A 214 -21.27 2.51 -0.30
CA ALA A 214 -22.11 2.44 -1.50
C ALA A 214 -22.80 3.79 -1.80
N ARG A 215 -23.36 4.45 -0.77
CA ARG A 215 -23.98 5.78 -0.92
C ARG A 215 -22.95 6.83 -1.33
N ALA A 216 -21.76 6.82 -0.75
CA ALA A 216 -20.71 7.76 -1.09
C ALA A 216 -20.24 7.62 -2.52
N VAL A 217 -19.96 6.38 -2.95
CA VAL A 217 -19.53 6.09 -4.34
C VAL A 217 -20.64 6.46 -5.33
N ARG A 218 -21.90 6.11 -5.04
CA ARG A 218 -23.04 6.48 -5.89
C ARG A 218 -23.16 7.99 -6.04
N ALA A 219 -23.07 8.75 -4.96
CA ALA A 219 -23.13 10.23 -5.00
C ALA A 219 -21.97 10.82 -5.80
N TYR A 220 -20.77 10.26 -5.67
CA TYR A 220 -19.62 10.66 -6.46
C TYR A 220 -19.81 10.35 -7.95
N LEU A 221 -20.26 9.15 -8.31
CA LEU A 221 -20.49 8.74 -9.70
C LEU A 221 -21.61 9.53 -10.37
N ALA A 222 -22.66 9.90 -9.62
CA ALA A 222 -23.81 10.61 -10.15
C ALA A 222 -23.52 12.07 -10.50
N SER A 223 -22.67 12.76 -9.74
CA SER A 223 -22.43 14.19 -9.93
C SER A 223 -20.95 14.58 -9.86
N GLY A 224 -20.20 14.13 -8.85
CA GLY A 224 -18.83 14.55 -8.67
C GLY A 224 -17.88 14.10 -9.78
N ARG A 225 -17.98 12.84 -10.18
CA ARG A 225 -17.11 12.30 -11.23
C ARG A 225 -17.38 12.92 -12.61
N PRO A 226 -18.62 13.10 -13.07
CA PRO A 226 -18.90 13.81 -14.33
C PRO A 226 -18.30 15.22 -14.35
N THR A 227 -18.48 15.99 -13.28
CA THR A 227 -17.92 17.35 -13.15
C THR A 227 -16.39 17.36 -13.26
N LEU A 228 -15.71 16.39 -12.63
CA LEU A 228 -14.25 16.27 -12.76
C LEU A 228 -13.84 15.76 -14.15
N ALA A 229 -14.57 14.79 -14.70
CA ALA A 229 -14.27 14.20 -16.01
C ALA A 229 -14.38 15.22 -17.15
N ALA A 230 -15.30 16.18 -17.06
CA ALA A 230 -15.44 17.26 -18.04
C ALA A 230 -14.18 18.14 -18.17
N ARG A 231 -13.25 18.06 -17.22
CA ARG A 231 -11.98 18.79 -17.22
C ARG A 231 -10.81 17.97 -17.80
N ALA A 232 -11.08 16.73 -18.14
CA ALA A 232 -10.04 15.82 -18.66
C ALA A 232 -9.74 16.10 -20.12
N SER A 233 -8.47 16.09 -20.49
CA SER A 233 -8.04 16.13 -21.90
C SER A 233 -8.30 14.80 -22.63
N ARG A 234 -8.45 13.70 -21.91
CA ARG A 234 -8.73 12.36 -22.46
C ARG A 234 -9.66 11.57 -21.51
N PRO A 235 -10.62 10.82 -22.04
CA PRO A 235 -11.45 9.93 -21.25
C PRO A 235 -10.63 8.90 -20.47
N THR A 236 -11.12 8.52 -19.29
CA THR A 236 -10.49 7.48 -18.47
C THR A 236 -11.53 6.64 -17.73
N ALA A 237 -11.29 5.33 -17.65
CA ALA A 237 -12.10 4.40 -16.85
C ALA A 237 -11.79 4.46 -15.35
N ALA A 238 -10.76 5.21 -14.92
CA ALA A 238 -10.41 5.33 -13.50
C ALA A 238 -11.61 5.79 -12.67
N LEU A 239 -11.85 5.11 -11.54
CA LEU A 239 -12.93 5.48 -10.63
C LEU A 239 -12.68 6.87 -10.05
N PHE A 240 -11.49 7.08 -9.48
CA PHE A 240 -11.15 8.35 -8.82
C PHE A 240 -10.34 9.26 -9.73
N LEU A 241 -10.81 10.48 -9.88
CA LEU A 241 -10.19 11.51 -10.71
C LEU A 241 -9.53 12.60 -9.86
N ASN A 242 -8.46 13.17 -10.37
CA ASN A 242 -7.85 14.38 -9.82
C ASN A 242 -8.64 15.65 -10.24
N ALA A 243 -8.20 16.83 -9.81
CA ALA A 243 -8.89 18.08 -10.10
C ALA A 243 -8.82 18.52 -11.58
N THR A 244 -7.95 17.91 -12.38
CA THR A 244 -7.81 18.15 -13.83
C THR A 244 -8.49 17.07 -14.67
N GLY A 245 -9.25 16.16 -14.03
CA GLY A 245 -10.01 15.10 -14.69
C GLY A 245 -9.21 13.83 -15.02
N GLY A 246 -7.89 13.84 -14.86
CA GLY A 246 -7.06 12.65 -15.02
C GLY A 246 -7.18 11.66 -13.85
N PRO A 247 -6.61 10.43 -13.97
CA PRO A 247 -6.61 9.47 -12.88
C PRO A 247 -5.94 10.01 -11.61
N LEU A 248 -6.55 9.74 -10.45
CA LEU A 248 -5.96 10.09 -9.15
C LEU A 248 -4.85 9.09 -8.82
N THR A 249 -3.62 9.58 -8.71
CA THR A 249 -2.48 8.72 -8.34
C THR A 249 -2.51 8.30 -6.87
N ALA A 250 -1.81 7.23 -6.50
CA ALA A 250 -1.67 6.81 -5.10
C ALA A 250 -1.05 7.91 -4.21
N ARG A 251 -0.16 8.77 -4.75
CA ARG A 251 0.34 9.95 -4.05
C ARG A 251 -0.77 10.97 -3.83
N GLY A 252 -1.54 11.28 -4.88
CA GLY A 252 -2.67 12.20 -4.78
C GLY A 252 -3.73 11.71 -3.78
N ALA A 253 -4.06 10.42 -3.80
CA ALA A 253 -4.98 9.82 -2.83
C ALA A 253 -4.45 9.91 -1.39
N ARG A 254 -3.13 9.74 -1.17
CA ARG A 254 -2.51 9.93 0.16
C ARG A 254 -2.64 11.38 0.61
N MET A 255 -2.37 12.36 -0.27
CA MET A 255 -2.54 13.77 0.06
C MET A 255 -3.99 14.13 0.40
N VAL A 256 -4.97 13.45 -0.20
CA VAL A 256 -6.39 13.59 0.18
C VAL A 256 -6.59 13.11 1.62
N VAL A 257 -6.10 11.93 1.98
CA VAL A 257 -6.20 11.40 3.35
C VAL A 257 -5.54 12.37 4.35
N GLU A 258 -4.30 12.79 4.10
CA GLU A 258 -3.54 13.72 4.96
C GLU A 258 -4.30 15.04 5.19
N ARG A 259 -4.86 15.61 4.13
CA ARG A 259 -5.65 16.84 4.21
C ARG A 259 -6.86 16.67 5.12
N TRP A 260 -7.59 15.57 4.99
CA TRP A 260 -8.79 15.34 5.81
C TRP A 260 -8.47 14.92 7.25
N VAL A 261 -7.33 14.25 7.48
CA VAL A 261 -6.80 14.02 8.82
C VAL A 261 -6.58 15.35 9.54
N ASN A 262 -5.90 16.30 8.90
CA ASN A 262 -5.64 17.62 9.48
C ASN A 262 -6.93 18.41 9.72
N ALA A 263 -7.91 18.32 8.82
CA ALA A 263 -9.15 19.07 8.93
C ALA A 263 -10.13 18.47 9.96
N SER A 264 -10.19 17.16 10.10
CA SER A 264 -11.14 16.49 10.99
C SER A 264 -10.73 16.43 12.46
N GLY A 265 -9.51 16.85 12.80
CA GLY A 265 -8.93 16.67 14.13
C GLY A 265 -8.63 15.21 14.48
N ALA A 266 -8.56 14.32 13.49
CA ALA A 266 -8.07 12.97 13.71
C ALA A 266 -6.59 12.99 14.09
N PRO A 267 -6.08 11.96 14.80
CA PRO A 267 -4.67 11.90 15.19
C PRO A 267 -3.72 12.16 14.01
N ALA A 268 -2.80 13.12 14.16
CA ALA A 268 -1.97 13.67 13.09
C ALA A 268 -1.11 12.64 12.34
N ASN A 269 -0.83 11.49 12.94
CA ASN A 269 -0.09 10.38 12.32
C ASN A 269 -0.99 9.34 11.64
N THR A 270 -2.27 9.67 11.43
CA THR A 270 -3.20 8.85 10.68
C THR A 270 -2.80 8.79 9.20
N SER A 271 -2.73 7.59 8.67
CA SER A 271 -2.32 7.31 7.29
C SER A 271 -3.26 6.27 6.67
N PRO A 272 -3.19 6.01 5.35
CA PRO A 272 -3.93 4.91 4.76
C PRO A 272 -3.64 3.54 5.40
N HIS A 273 -2.42 3.33 5.92
CA HIS A 273 -2.09 2.12 6.67
C HIS A 273 -2.76 2.08 8.03
N THR A 274 -2.87 3.24 8.70
CA THR A 274 -3.62 3.36 9.96
C THR A 274 -5.10 3.03 9.75
N LEU A 275 -5.73 3.58 8.70
CA LEU A 275 -7.14 3.26 8.35
C LEU A 275 -7.34 1.77 8.11
N ARG A 276 -6.45 1.14 7.35
CA ARG A 276 -6.49 -0.30 7.09
C ARG A 276 -6.32 -1.13 8.37
N HIS A 277 -5.41 -0.72 9.26
CA HIS A 277 -5.21 -1.40 10.53
C HIS A 277 -6.42 -1.24 11.45
N SER A 278 -6.99 -0.03 11.51
CA SER A 278 -8.22 0.24 12.26
C SER A 278 -9.41 -0.58 11.73
N PHE A 279 -9.57 -0.69 10.41
CA PHE A 279 -10.56 -1.58 9.80
C PHE A 279 -10.41 -3.02 10.29
N ALA A 280 -9.18 -3.57 10.26
CA ALA A 280 -8.91 -4.92 10.72
C ALA A 280 -9.27 -5.12 12.19
N THR A 281 -8.84 -4.19 13.05
CA THR A 281 -9.09 -4.25 14.49
C THR A 281 -10.58 -4.13 14.81
N HIS A 282 -11.27 -3.16 14.20
CA HIS A 282 -12.69 -2.98 14.43
C HIS A 282 -13.54 -4.17 13.94
N LEU A 283 -13.12 -4.86 12.86
CA LEU A 283 -13.77 -6.10 12.45
C LEU A 283 -13.60 -7.21 13.48
N LEU A 284 -12.38 -7.38 14.03
CA LEU A 284 -12.13 -8.37 15.09
C LEU A 284 -12.91 -8.05 16.35
N GLU A 285 -12.95 -6.79 16.78
CA GLU A 285 -13.77 -6.32 17.91
C GLU A 285 -15.27 -6.47 17.64
N GLY A 286 -15.69 -6.38 16.38
CA GLY A 286 -17.06 -6.65 15.93
C GLY A 286 -17.41 -8.13 15.82
N GLY A 287 -16.49 -9.05 16.20
CA GLY A 287 -16.73 -10.50 16.24
C GLY A 287 -16.35 -11.26 14.95
N ALA A 288 -15.66 -10.62 14.00
CA ALA A 288 -15.10 -11.34 12.87
C ALA A 288 -13.93 -12.22 13.32
N ASP A 289 -13.82 -13.44 12.77
CA ASP A 289 -12.67 -14.29 13.05
C ASP A 289 -11.40 -13.78 12.34
N LEU A 290 -10.24 -14.09 12.93
CA LEU A 290 -8.93 -13.61 12.45
C LEU A 290 -8.63 -14.05 11.01
N ARG A 291 -9.04 -15.27 10.63
CA ARG A 291 -8.80 -15.81 9.30
C ARG A 291 -9.56 -15.04 8.24
N THR A 292 -10.84 -14.76 8.51
CA THR A 292 -11.69 -13.90 7.66
C THR A 292 -11.04 -12.51 7.45
N VAL A 293 -10.56 -11.89 8.51
CA VAL A 293 -9.90 -10.58 8.42
C VAL A 293 -8.59 -10.66 7.61
N GLN A 294 -7.80 -11.71 7.80
CA GLN A 294 -6.57 -11.91 7.01
C GLN A 294 -6.86 -12.10 5.52
N GLU A 295 -7.89 -12.85 5.18
CA GLU A 295 -8.32 -13.08 3.78
C GLU A 295 -8.81 -11.79 3.12
N LEU A 296 -9.65 -11.01 3.79
CA LEU A 296 -10.10 -9.68 3.32
C LEU A 296 -8.93 -8.73 3.08
N LEU A 297 -7.93 -8.78 3.95
CA LEU A 297 -6.75 -7.95 3.80
C LEU A 297 -5.77 -8.45 2.73
N GLY A 298 -5.91 -9.68 2.24
CA GLY A 298 -5.03 -10.25 1.22
C GLY A 298 -3.62 -10.49 1.78
N HIS A 299 -3.50 -11.08 2.96
CA HIS A 299 -2.26 -11.65 3.45
C HIS A 299 -1.99 -12.95 2.68
N VAL A 300 -0.85 -13.00 2.01
CA VAL A 300 -0.44 -14.11 1.12
C VAL A 300 -0.15 -15.35 1.95
N SER A 301 -1.09 -16.29 2.00
CA SER A 301 -0.78 -17.70 2.18
C SER A 301 -1.96 -18.54 1.69
N LEU A 302 -1.72 -19.31 0.61
CA LEU A 302 -2.45 -20.48 0.13
C LEU A 302 -3.91 -20.33 -0.35
N ALA A 303 -4.09 -20.61 -1.67
CA ALA A 303 -5.33 -21.05 -2.32
C ALA A 303 -6.58 -20.17 -2.16
N THR A 304 -6.54 -18.94 -2.65
CA THR A 304 -7.55 -17.90 -2.36
C THR A 304 -8.74 -17.84 -3.33
N THR A 305 -8.92 -18.78 -4.24
CA THR A 305 -10.07 -18.72 -5.17
C THR A 305 -11.26 -19.57 -4.72
N GLN A 306 -11.09 -20.45 -3.73
CA GLN A 306 -12.16 -21.38 -3.29
C GLN A 306 -12.79 -21.04 -1.93
N ILE A 307 -12.33 -20.05 -1.18
CA ILE A 307 -12.68 -19.90 0.25
C ILE A 307 -13.89 -19.00 0.50
N TYR A 308 -14.33 -18.20 -0.50
CA TYR A 308 -15.57 -17.42 -0.37
C TYR A 308 -16.85 -18.28 -0.28
N THR A 309 -16.75 -19.58 -0.53
CA THR A 309 -17.90 -20.50 -0.47
C THR A 309 -18.28 -20.94 0.93
N HIS A 310 -17.43 -20.76 1.94
CA HIS A 310 -17.67 -21.21 3.32
C HIS A 310 -18.04 -20.11 4.32
N LEU A 311 -17.79 -18.83 3.95
CA LEU A 311 -18.25 -17.70 4.77
C LEU A 311 -19.62 -17.27 4.23
N SER A 312 -20.66 -17.41 5.04
CA SER A 312 -21.95 -16.86 4.64
C SER A 312 -21.81 -15.34 4.53
N ASP A 313 -22.24 -14.78 3.39
CA ASP A 313 -22.34 -13.31 3.18
C ASP A 313 -23.03 -12.61 4.37
N ALA A 314 -23.85 -13.34 5.11
CA ALA A 314 -24.59 -12.88 6.27
C ALA A 314 -23.70 -12.62 7.50
N SER A 315 -22.75 -13.51 7.83
CA SER A 315 -21.86 -13.32 8.99
C SER A 315 -20.86 -12.19 8.75
N LEU A 316 -20.33 -12.07 7.53
CA LEU A 316 -19.46 -10.95 7.13
C LEU A 316 -20.21 -9.61 7.17
N ARG A 317 -21.44 -9.57 6.68
CA ARG A 317 -22.30 -8.37 6.73
C ARG A 317 -22.71 -8.04 8.17
N SER A 318 -22.85 -9.03 9.05
CA SER A 318 -23.14 -8.82 10.46
C SER A 318 -21.93 -8.21 11.17
N ALA A 319 -20.74 -8.81 11.05
CA ALA A 319 -19.50 -8.26 11.60
C ALA A 319 -19.20 -6.85 11.07
N TYR A 320 -19.43 -6.64 9.77
CA TYR A 320 -19.29 -5.31 9.18
C TYR A 320 -20.27 -4.29 9.78
N ARG A 321 -21.54 -4.68 10.00
CA ARG A 321 -22.54 -3.82 10.64
C ARG A 321 -22.16 -3.47 12.08
N SER A 322 -21.62 -4.41 12.83
CA SER A 322 -21.16 -4.17 14.20
C SER A 322 -19.92 -3.28 14.26
N ALA A 323 -18.99 -3.44 13.31
CA ALA A 323 -17.70 -2.76 13.30
C ALA A 323 -17.73 -1.37 12.65
N HIS A 324 -18.66 -1.12 11.71
CA HIS A 324 -18.67 0.16 10.97
C HIS A 324 -19.47 1.22 11.72
N PRO A 325 -18.88 2.39 12.07
CA PRO A 325 -19.49 3.42 12.93
C PRO A 325 -20.79 4.01 12.38
N ARG A 326 -21.11 3.79 11.12
CA ARG A 326 -22.32 4.32 10.45
C ARG A 326 -23.30 3.27 9.94
N SER A 327 -23.05 2.00 10.22
CA SER A 327 -23.93 0.92 9.75
C SER A 327 -25.27 0.87 10.48
N GLY A 328 -25.33 1.39 11.73
CA GLY A 328 -26.52 1.41 12.58
C GLY A 328 -27.32 2.73 12.59
N ARG A 329 -26.83 3.80 11.92
CA ARG A 329 -27.59 5.06 11.84
C ARG A 329 -28.54 5.02 10.63
N ALA A 330 -29.82 4.85 10.87
CA ALA A 330 -30.87 5.19 9.90
C ALA A 330 -30.68 6.64 9.44
N ALA A 331 -30.94 6.91 8.15
CA ALA A 331 -30.98 8.27 7.65
C ALA A 331 -31.95 9.10 8.52
N PRO A 332 -31.62 10.36 8.90
CA PRO A 332 -32.57 11.20 9.60
C PRO A 332 -33.83 11.32 8.73
N GLY A 333 -34.96 10.88 9.29
CA GLY A 333 -36.25 10.98 8.64
C GLY A 333 -36.51 12.43 8.21
N ARG A 334 -36.96 12.63 6.97
CA ARG A 334 -37.51 13.90 6.56
C ARG A 334 -38.60 14.29 7.60
N PRO A 335 -38.58 15.51 8.13
CA PRO A 335 -39.72 15.98 8.90
C PRO A 335 -40.93 15.98 7.95
N GLY A 336 -41.97 15.25 8.35
CA GLY A 336 -43.24 15.24 7.66
C GLY A 336 -43.80 16.69 7.59
N ARG A 337 -44.37 17.00 6.45
CA ARG A 337 -45.22 18.16 6.29
C ARG A 337 -46.54 17.94 7.03
#